data_e524ee38c769be18ac3bf38f3b41e496
#
_entry.id   e524ee38c769be18ac3bf38f3b41e496
#
_cell.length_a   1.000
_cell.length_b   1.000
_cell.length_c   1.000
_cell.angle_alpha   90.00
_cell.angle_beta   90.00
_cell.angle_gamma   90.00
#
_symmetry.space_group_name_H-M   'P 1'
#
loop_
_entity.id
_entity.type
_entity.pdbx_description
1 polymer ?
#
loop_
_entity_poly.entity_id
_entity_poly.type
_entity_poly.pdbx_seq_one_letter_code
_entity_poly.pdbx_strand_id
1 'polypeptide(L)'
;LGCLLLFLFAAVTSTYAQLAKQYSGTVTDADSNEPVIGVNVTLKDAQTGTVTDLSGKFSISAPVGSTLSFSYIGYVTKEVKLGTNTSLKITMQEDQNQLSEVVVIGYGVVKKSDITGAVASVSSKQFKDQPVKRVEDILQGRTAGVAVTSVNGLPGGTVKVRVRGTTSLNTSNDPLYVIDGIMSGGLDVNPADIQSIEVLKDASATAIYGSRGANGVVLVTTKKGVEGKVQIYADVAIGVSNILKKYDLLNAYEYATALKEYNGISFADDEMEAYKNGSKGIDWQNLMLQTGISQDYKLGISGGTAKNKYLISANVLNMTAMTITTKYQRA
;
A
#
# COMPACT_ATOMS: atom_id res chain seq x y z
N LEU A 1 74.74 -14.79 24.53
CA LEU A 1 74.20 -13.95 23.41
C LEU A 1 72.74 -14.37 22.98
N GLY A 2 72.48 -15.70 23.04
CA GLY A 2 71.14 -16.21 22.63
C GLY A 2 69.96 -15.80 23.53
N CYS A 3 70.14 -15.71 24.85
CA CYS A 3 69.09 -15.29 25.78
C CYS A 3 68.77 -13.79 25.71
N LEU A 4 69.72 -12.95 25.32
CA LEU A 4 69.50 -11.50 25.16
C LEU A 4 68.69 -11.18 23.90
N LEU A 5 68.86 -11.95 22.84
CA LEU A 5 68.13 -11.85 21.62
C LEU A 5 66.61 -12.30 21.76
N LEU A 6 66.38 -13.31 22.63
CA LEU A 6 65.06 -13.79 22.95
C LEU A 6 64.22 -12.76 23.75
N PHE A 7 64.88 -12.02 24.67
CA PHE A 7 64.28 -10.95 25.44
C PHE A 7 63.98 -9.70 24.60
N LEU A 8 64.80 -9.43 23.58
CA LEU A 8 64.52 -8.30 22.65
C LEU A 8 63.34 -8.59 21.70
N PHE A 9 63.13 -9.88 21.36
CA PHE A 9 61.98 -10.26 20.47
C PHE A 9 60.62 -10.31 21.23
N ALA A 10 60.65 -10.55 22.55
CA ALA A 10 59.47 -10.52 23.40
C ALA A 10 58.96 -9.10 23.70
N ALA A 11 59.78 -8.07 23.53
CA ALA A 11 59.41 -6.68 23.80
C ALA A 11 58.66 -5.96 22.63
N VAL A 12 58.61 -6.58 21.43
CA VAL A 12 58.03 -5.93 20.22
C VAL A 12 56.57 -6.31 19.99
N THR A 13 55.99 -7.25 20.74
CA THR A 13 54.54 -7.57 20.65
C THR A 13 53.73 -6.83 21.70
N SER A 14 53.97 -5.53 21.86
CA SER A 14 52.96 -4.65 22.49
C SER A 14 51.82 -4.49 21.54
N THR A 15 50.93 -5.48 21.48
CA THR A 15 49.63 -5.39 20.87
C THR A 15 48.88 -4.25 21.58
N TYR A 16 48.72 -3.13 20.93
CA TYR A 16 47.82 -2.08 21.39
C TYR A 16 46.41 -2.67 21.42
N ALA A 17 46.02 -3.28 22.52
CA ALA A 17 44.65 -3.56 22.84
C ALA A 17 43.95 -2.20 22.96
N GLN A 18 43.42 -1.69 21.87
CA GLN A 18 42.55 -0.50 21.91
C GLN A 18 41.40 -0.82 22.85
N LEU A 19 41.38 -0.17 24.04
CA LEU A 19 40.29 -0.33 25.00
C LEU A 19 38.97 0.03 24.30
N ALA A 20 38.15 -0.96 24.06
CA ALA A 20 36.81 -0.76 23.57
C ALA A 20 36.01 -0.03 24.64
N LYS A 21 35.40 1.10 24.26
CA LYS A 21 34.48 1.85 25.09
C LYS A 21 33.05 1.52 24.74
N GLN A 22 32.17 1.56 25.71
CA GLN A 22 30.77 1.41 25.47
C GLN A 22 30.16 2.76 25.05
N TYR A 23 29.61 2.82 23.83
CA TYR A 23 28.90 3.96 23.28
C TYR A 23 27.43 3.68 23.35
N SER A 24 26.67 4.65 23.80
CA SER A 24 25.21 4.62 23.82
C SER A 24 24.65 5.90 23.19
N GLY A 25 23.43 5.81 22.67
CA GLY A 25 22.80 6.99 22.09
C GLY A 25 21.37 6.75 21.66
N THR A 26 20.79 7.80 21.09
CA THR A 26 19.45 7.74 20.50
C THR A 26 19.51 8.13 19.04
N VAL A 27 18.72 7.43 18.23
CA VAL A 27 18.51 7.73 16.82
C VAL A 27 17.12 8.30 16.66
N THR A 28 17.03 9.50 16.06
CA THR A 28 15.78 10.20 15.80
C THR A 28 15.68 10.55 14.32
N ASP A 29 14.46 10.67 13.83
CA ASP A 29 14.14 11.19 12.50
C ASP A 29 14.42 12.70 12.46
N ALA A 30 14.86 13.22 11.30
CA ALA A 30 15.22 14.63 11.13
C ALA A 30 14.02 15.56 11.07
N ASP A 31 12.90 15.10 10.53
CA ASP A 31 11.72 15.92 10.26
C ASP A 31 10.70 15.83 11.41
N SER A 32 10.43 14.63 11.93
CA SER A 32 9.46 14.40 12.99
C SER A 32 10.06 14.48 14.40
N ASN A 33 11.39 14.35 14.55
CA ASN A 33 12.10 14.15 15.84
C ASN A 33 11.64 12.90 16.62
N GLU A 34 10.90 12.00 16.00
CA GLU A 34 10.49 10.74 16.60
C GLU A 34 11.64 9.72 16.65
N PRO A 35 11.68 8.81 17.65
CA PRO A 35 12.70 7.78 17.73
C PRO A 35 12.55 6.78 16.57
N VAL A 36 13.65 6.48 15.88
CA VAL A 36 13.68 5.49 14.80
C VAL A 36 14.02 4.12 15.36
N ILE A 37 13.06 3.20 15.29
CA ILE A 37 13.14 1.84 15.83
C ILE A 37 13.77 0.93 14.78
N GLY A 38 14.65 0.00 15.19
CA GLY A 38 15.17 -1.02 14.30
C GLY A 38 16.31 -0.56 13.39
N VAL A 39 16.93 0.60 13.67
CA VAL A 39 18.12 1.07 12.94
C VAL A 39 19.27 0.11 13.18
N ASN A 40 19.87 -0.36 12.12
CA ASN A 40 21.06 -1.21 12.19
C ASN A 40 22.30 -0.33 12.42
N VAL A 41 22.98 -0.55 13.54
CA VAL A 41 24.17 0.19 13.95
C VAL A 41 25.36 -0.77 13.87
N THR A 42 26.21 -0.59 12.88
CA THR A 42 27.35 -1.48 12.62
C THR A 42 28.66 -0.74 12.67
N LEU A 43 29.74 -1.44 13.10
CA LEU A 43 31.09 -0.94 13.02
C LEU A 43 31.61 -1.16 11.59
N LYS A 44 32.10 -0.12 10.92
CA LYS A 44 32.45 -0.15 9.48
C LYS A 44 33.46 -1.24 9.10
N ASP A 45 34.38 -1.54 9.99
CA ASP A 45 35.49 -2.46 9.75
C ASP A 45 35.42 -3.77 10.58
N ALA A 46 34.26 -4.06 11.19
CA ALA A 46 34.06 -5.27 11.98
C ALA A 46 32.62 -5.81 11.83
N GLN A 47 32.47 -7.12 12.02
CA GLN A 47 31.13 -7.77 11.98
C GLN A 47 30.32 -7.56 13.27
N THR A 48 30.63 -6.51 14.05
CA THR A 48 29.94 -6.20 15.29
C THR A 48 28.90 -5.14 15.04
N GLY A 49 27.66 -5.41 15.45
CA GLY A 49 26.54 -4.48 15.28
C GLY A 49 25.49 -4.68 16.37
N THR A 50 24.62 -3.68 16.50
CA THR A 50 23.41 -3.68 17.34
C THR A 50 22.25 -3.04 16.59
N VAL A 51 21.06 -3.10 17.18
CA VAL A 51 19.86 -2.51 16.60
C VAL A 51 19.22 -1.58 17.63
N THR A 52 18.61 -0.47 17.19
CA THR A 52 17.88 0.43 18.09
C THR A 52 16.61 -0.22 18.64
N ASP A 53 16.32 0.03 19.91
CA ASP A 53 15.13 -0.43 20.62
C ASP A 53 13.86 0.40 20.28
N LEU A 54 12.74 0.11 20.95
CA LEU A 54 11.46 0.81 20.79
C LEU A 54 11.52 2.31 21.12
N SER A 55 12.55 2.76 21.83
CA SER A 55 12.81 4.17 22.17
C SER A 55 13.89 4.79 21.29
N GLY A 56 14.32 4.11 20.22
CA GLY A 56 15.40 4.53 19.34
C GLY A 56 16.77 4.47 19.98
N LYS A 57 16.95 3.81 21.14
CA LYS A 57 18.22 3.73 21.85
C LYS A 57 19.06 2.56 21.37
N PHE A 58 20.38 2.76 21.32
CA PHE A 58 21.35 1.72 21.03
C PHE A 58 22.50 1.73 22.05
N SER A 59 23.17 0.60 22.15
CA SER A 59 24.43 0.46 22.93
C SER A 59 25.37 -0.48 22.19
N ILE A 60 26.61 -0.04 21.96
CA ILE A 60 27.61 -0.79 21.23
C ILE A 60 29.00 -0.58 21.84
N SER A 61 29.79 -1.64 21.89
CA SER A 61 31.20 -1.56 22.32
C SER A 61 32.12 -1.41 21.11
N ALA A 62 32.89 -0.34 21.06
CA ALA A 62 33.78 -0.04 19.93
C ALA A 62 35.07 0.67 20.38
N PRO A 63 36.16 0.51 19.64
CA PRO A 63 37.40 1.27 19.87
C PRO A 63 37.21 2.77 19.60
N VAL A 64 37.92 3.61 20.32
CA VAL A 64 37.93 5.07 20.05
C VAL A 64 38.54 5.33 18.67
N GLY A 65 37.92 6.18 17.88
CA GLY A 65 38.34 6.50 16.51
C GLY A 65 37.71 5.64 15.41
N SER A 66 36.98 4.59 15.76
CA SER A 66 36.21 3.78 14.80
C SER A 66 35.05 4.54 14.22
N THR A 67 34.50 4.06 13.09
CA THR A 67 33.33 4.65 12.44
C THR A 67 32.11 3.73 12.61
N LEU A 68 31.05 4.26 13.18
CA LEU A 68 29.72 3.60 13.19
C LEU A 68 28.94 3.98 11.96
N SER A 69 28.32 2.99 11.34
CA SER A 69 27.39 3.16 10.24
C SER A 69 25.97 2.88 10.75
N PHE A 70 25.09 3.86 10.56
CA PHE A 70 23.66 3.78 10.90
C PHE A 70 22.88 3.61 9.60
N SER A 71 22.21 2.47 9.44
CA SER A 71 21.43 2.17 8.23
C SER A 71 20.04 1.69 8.60
N TYR A 72 19.04 2.21 7.90
CA TYR A 72 17.65 1.81 8.04
C TYR A 72 16.93 1.97 6.68
N ILE A 73 15.93 1.12 6.43
CA ILE A 73 15.19 1.15 5.16
C ILE A 73 14.45 2.47 5.05
N GLY A 74 14.65 3.20 3.94
CA GLY A 74 14.03 4.50 3.70
C GLY A 74 14.81 5.69 4.27
N TYR A 75 16.00 5.48 4.82
CA TYR A 75 16.86 6.54 5.36
C TYR A 75 18.25 6.55 4.71
N VAL A 76 18.81 7.75 4.60
CA VAL A 76 20.19 7.92 4.15
C VAL A 76 21.13 7.31 5.21
N THR A 77 22.01 6.40 4.77
CA THR A 77 23.03 5.81 5.64
C THR A 77 23.94 6.90 6.19
N LYS A 78 24.06 6.98 7.52
CA LYS A 78 24.89 7.97 8.20
C LYS A 78 26.09 7.32 8.86
N GLU A 79 27.26 7.84 8.57
CA GLU A 79 28.51 7.42 9.20
C GLU A 79 28.96 8.43 10.25
N VAL A 80 29.34 7.96 11.42
CA VAL A 80 29.81 8.79 12.55
C VAL A 80 31.10 8.23 13.12
N LYS A 81 32.14 9.07 13.13
CA LYS A 81 33.44 8.72 13.72
C LYS A 81 33.37 8.88 15.24
N LEU A 82 33.72 7.83 15.97
CA LEU A 82 33.67 7.81 17.41
C LEU A 82 34.84 8.60 18.04
N GLY A 83 34.48 9.54 18.90
CA GLY A 83 35.43 10.33 19.68
C GLY A 83 35.51 9.85 21.13
N THR A 84 35.92 10.74 22.01
CA THR A 84 35.98 10.51 23.47
C THR A 84 34.58 10.54 24.13
N ASN A 85 33.63 11.18 23.49
CA ASN A 85 32.25 11.27 23.98
C ASN A 85 31.52 9.93 23.73
N THR A 86 30.98 9.33 24.80
CA THR A 86 30.30 8.03 24.76
C THR A 86 28.78 8.13 24.59
N SER A 87 28.24 9.33 24.71
CA SER A 87 26.81 9.57 24.47
C SER A 87 26.59 10.26 23.11
N LEU A 88 25.84 9.60 22.24
CA LEU A 88 25.63 10.03 20.85
C LEU A 88 24.15 10.35 20.62
N LYS A 89 23.88 11.49 19.99
CA LYS A 89 22.57 11.81 19.45
C LYS A 89 22.66 11.82 17.94
N ILE A 90 21.99 10.88 17.29
CA ILE A 90 22.05 10.67 15.85
C ILE A 90 20.71 11.05 15.26
N THR A 91 20.73 11.95 14.28
CA THR A 91 19.54 12.28 13.49
C THR A 91 19.72 11.67 12.11
N MET A 92 18.79 10.86 11.67
CA MET A 92 18.74 10.26 10.33
C MET A 92 17.76 11.03 9.46
N GLN A 93 18.10 11.22 8.21
CA GLN A 93 17.27 11.89 7.23
C GLN A 93 16.64 10.84 6.32
N GLU A 94 15.34 10.98 6.03
CA GLU A 94 14.69 10.11 5.03
C GLU A 94 15.39 10.25 3.68
N ASP A 95 15.68 9.12 3.06
CA ASP A 95 16.29 9.08 1.72
C ASP A 95 15.22 9.39 0.67
N GLN A 96 15.04 10.66 0.37
CA GLN A 96 14.16 11.11 -0.70
C GLN A 96 14.61 10.64 -2.10
N ASN A 97 15.86 10.20 -2.24
CA ASN A 97 16.40 9.71 -3.51
C ASN A 97 16.14 8.20 -3.74
N GLN A 98 15.83 7.41 -2.69
CA GLN A 98 15.39 6.02 -2.89
C GLN A 98 13.99 5.93 -3.51
N LEU A 99 13.26 7.02 -3.60
CA LEU A 99 12.04 7.17 -4.37
C LEU A 99 12.29 7.72 -5.79
N SER A 100 13.42 7.47 -6.37
CA SER A 100 13.53 7.49 -7.83
C SER A 100 12.64 6.37 -8.34
N GLU A 101 11.33 6.63 -8.36
CA GLU A 101 10.34 5.74 -8.93
C GLU A 101 10.77 5.45 -10.35
N VAL A 102 11.22 4.24 -10.54
CA VAL A 102 11.61 3.72 -11.84
C VAL A 102 10.36 3.15 -12.46
N VAL A 103 9.87 3.79 -13.50
CA VAL A 103 8.70 3.33 -14.25
C VAL A 103 9.16 2.35 -15.31
N VAL A 104 8.62 1.14 -15.31
CA VAL A 104 8.87 0.17 -16.39
C VAL A 104 7.98 0.55 -17.56
N ILE A 105 8.58 1.21 -18.59
CA ILE A 105 7.87 1.61 -19.79
C ILE A 105 8.26 0.67 -20.92
N GLY A 106 7.30 -0.07 -21.47
CA GLY A 106 7.50 -0.96 -22.63
C GLY A 106 8.62 -1.97 -22.38
N TYR A 107 9.74 -1.84 -23.07
CA TYR A 107 10.87 -2.77 -22.99
C TYR A 107 12.05 -2.23 -22.15
N GLY A 108 11.85 -1.17 -21.36
CA GLY A 108 12.93 -0.52 -20.60
C GLY A 108 12.47 0.05 -19.28
N VAL A 109 13.45 0.32 -18.43
CA VAL A 109 13.26 0.98 -17.13
C VAL A 109 13.73 2.43 -17.31
N VAL A 110 12.79 3.39 -17.24
CA VAL A 110 13.07 4.82 -17.39
C VAL A 110 12.79 5.51 -16.05
N LYS A 111 13.63 6.47 -15.66
CA LYS A 111 13.34 7.28 -14.49
C LYS A 111 12.10 8.13 -14.77
N LYS A 112 11.24 8.27 -13.79
CA LYS A 112 10.02 9.08 -13.87
C LYS A 112 10.31 10.53 -14.28
N SER A 113 11.47 11.08 -13.88
CA SER A 113 11.96 12.39 -14.27
C SER A 113 12.21 12.54 -15.78
N ASP A 114 12.47 11.43 -16.48
CA ASP A 114 12.84 11.42 -17.88
C ASP A 114 11.63 11.27 -18.82
N ILE A 115 10.43 11.10 -18.23
CA ILE A 115 9.17 11.04 -18.96
C ILE A 115 8.65 12.46 -19.13
N THR A 116 8.78 13.01 -20.31
CA THR A 116 8.38 14.39 -20.67
C THR A 116 6.86 14.59 -20.80
N GLY A 117 6.03 13.56 -20.57
CA GLY A 117 4.58 13.60 -20.68
C GLY A 117 3.85 13.81 -19.34
N ALA A 118 2.54 14.16 -19.40
CA ALA A 118 1.69 14.27 -18.22
C ALA A 118 1.40 12.89 -17.61
N VAL A 119 2.27 12.46 -16.70
CA VAL A 119 2.14 11.21 -15.94
C VAL A 119 1.55 11.52 -14.56
N ALA A 120 0.45 10.88 -14.22
CA ALA A 120 -0.07 10.90 -12.86
C ALA A 120 0.32 9.60 -12.16
N SER A 121 0.92 9.70 -11.00
CA SER A 121 1.41 8.57 -10.23
C SER A 121 0.73 8.50 -8.86
N VAL A 122 0.38 7.29 -8.44
CA VAL A 122 -0.14 6.98 -7.12
C VAL A 122 0.73 5.91 -6.50
N SER A 123 1.40 6.23 -5.40
CA SER A 123 2.26 5.29 -4.68
C SER A 123 1.49 4.53 -3.60
N SER A 124 2.01 3.37 -3.19
CA SER A 124 1.43 2.55 -2.13
C SER A 124 1.25 3.28 -0.81
N LYS A 125 2.11 4.26 -0.49
CA LYS A 125 2.01 5.09 0.72
C LYS A 125 0.68 5.86 0.79
N GLN A 126 0.11 6.27 -0.36
CA GLN A 126 -1.10 7.09 -0.42
C GLN A 126 -2.41 6.30 -0.19
N PHE A 127 -2.36 4.98 -0.23
CA PHE A 127 -3.54 4.13 -0.03
C PHE A 127 -3.33 3.00 0.99
N LYS A 128 -2.17 2.95 1.66
CA LYS A 128 -1.81 1.91 2.62
C LYS A 128 -2.84 1.75 3.74
N ASP A 129 -3.36 2.86 4.25
CA ASP A 129 -4.28 2.89 5.39
C ASP A 129 -5.77 2.89 4.98
N GLN A 130 -6.04 2.68 3.70
CA GLN A 130 -7.40 2.65 3.18
C GLN A 130 -7.81 1.23 2.81
N PRO A 131 -9.05 0.81 3.12
CA PRO A 131 -9.56 -0.50 2.74
C PRO A 131 -9.88 -0.54 1.23
N VAL A 132 -8.83 -0.56 0.41
CA VAL A 132 -8.97 -0.63 -1.06
C VAL A 132 -9.34 -2.05 -1.44
N LYS A 133 -10.48 -2.20 -2.11
CA LYS A 133 -11.02 -3.49 -2.51
C LYS A 133 -10.60 -3.89 -3.93
N ARG A 134 -10.39 -2.90 -4.80
CA ARG A 134 -10.02 -3.06 -6.21
C ARG A 134 -8.94 -2.07 -6.59
N VAL A 135 -8.15 -2.42 -7.60
CA VAL A 135 -7.05 -1.56 -8.07
C VAL A 135 -7.58 -0.24 -8.65
N GLU A 136 -8.72 -0.29 -9.31
CA GLU A 136 -9.37 0.89 -9.89
C GLU A 136 -9.79 1.91 -8.83
N ASP A 137 -10.17 1.44 -7.63
CA ASP A 137 -10.55 2.31 -6.51
C ASP A 137 -9.36 3.16 -6.04
N ILE A 138 -8.11 2.69 -6.25
CA ILE A 138 -6.89 3.45 -5.95
C ILE A 138 -6.80 4.73 -6.80
N LEU A 139 -7.25 4.67 -8.05
CA LEU A 139 -7.18 5.78 -8.99
C LEU A 139 -8.27 6.84 -8.73
N GLN A 140 -9.37 6.45 -8.10
CA GLN A 140 -10.53 7.31 -7.90
C GLN A 140 -10.19 8.53 -7.04
N GLY A 141 -10.40 9.73 -7.60
CA GLY A 141 -10.16 11.00 -6.90
C GLY A 141 -8.68 11.37 -6.70
N ARG A 142 -7.72 10.48 -7.05
CA ARG A 142 -6.28 10.73 -6.88
C ARG A 142 -5.57 11.09 -8.18
N THR A 143 -6.18 10.81 -9.30
CA THR A 143 -5.55 10.96 -10.60
C THR A 143 -6.35 11.94 -11.45
N ALA A 144 -5.85 13.17 -11.62
CA ALA A 144 -6.51 14.18 -12.45
C ALA A 144 -6.71 13.67 -13.88
N GLY A 145 -7.91 13.86 -14.46
CA GLY A 145 -8.26 13.42 -15.82
C GLY A 145 -8.51 11.92 -15.95
N VAL A 146 -8.67 11.20 -14.83
CA VAL A 146 -9.12 9.81 -14.79
C VAL A 146 -10.47 9.76 -14.07
N ALA A 147 -11.49 9.30 -14.78
CA ALA A 147 -12.80 9.03 -14.21
C ALA A 147 -12.94 7.54 -13.92
N VAL A 148 -13.26 7.22 -12.68
CA VAL A 148 -13.54 5.86 -12.23
C VAL A 148 -14.99 5.77 -11.81
N THR A 149 -15.77 4.98 -12.53
CA THR A 149 -17.22 4.84 -12.31
C THR A 149 -17.57 3.39 -12.04
N SER A 150 -18.12 3.13 -10.87
CA SER A 150 -18.72 1.83 -10.57
C SER A 150 -20.05 1.71 -11.30
N VAL A 151 -20.25 0.65 -12.05
CA VAL A 151 -21.49 0.38 -12.78
C VAL A 151 -22.63 0.05 -11.82
N ASN A 152 -22.30 -0.62 -10.73
CA ASN A 152 -23.23 -0.93 -9.65
C ASN A 152 -22.47 -0.90 -8.31
N GLY A 153 -23.22 -0.80 -7.21
CA GLY A 153 -22.65 -0.80 -5.85
C GLY A 153 -22.36 -2.20 -5.29
N LEU A 154 -22.44 -3.25 -6.10
CA LEU A 154 -22.26 -4.62 -5.65
C LEU A 154 -20.78 -4.93 -5.41
N PRO A 155 -20.44 -5.74 -4.40
CA PRO A 155 -19.12 -6.28 -4.23
C PRO A 155 -18.67 -7.07 -5.47
N GLY A 156 -17.44 -6.82 -5.94
CA GLY A 156 -16.93 -7.44 -7.17
C GLY A 156 -17.55 -6.92 -8.47
N GLY A 157 -18.43 -5.90 -8.39
CA GLY A 157 -19.06 -5.31 -9.56
C GLY A 157 -18.06 -4.64 -10.52
N THR A 158 -18.46 -4.51 -11.78
CA THR A 158 -17.61 -3.92 -12.83
C THR A 158 -17.37 -2.43 -12.58
N VAL A 159 -16.13 -2.02 -12.77
CA VAL A 159 -15.71 -0.61 -12.75
C VAL A 159 -15.24 -0.20 -14.12
N LYS A 160 -15.67 0.98 -14.55
CA LYS A 160 -15.19 1.59 -15.80
C LYS A 160 -14.18 2.67 -15.47
N VAL A 161 -12.99 2.53 -16.04
CA VAL A 161 -11.94 3.54 -15.97
C VAL A 161 -11.90 4.28 -17.30
N ARG A 162 -11.86 5.60 -17.26
CA ARG A 162 -11.76 6.47 -18.44
C ARG A 162 -10.61 7.44 -18.24
N VAL A 163 -9.71 7.49 -19.20
CA VAL A 163 -8.61 8.44 -19.22
C VAL A 163 -8.90 9.48 -20.29
N ARG A 164 -9.06 10.76 -19.88
CA ARG A 164 -9.40 11.89 -20.79
C ARG A 164 -10.73 11.76 -21.57
N GLY A 165 -11.69 10.98 -21.04
CA GLY A 165 -13.03 10.87 -21.63
C GLY A 165 -13.22 9.71 -22.59
N THR A 166 -14.14 9.86 -23.53
CA THR A 166 -14.48 8.85 -24.55
C THR A 166 -13.91 9.27 -25.89
N THR A 167 -13.18 8.38 -26.54
CA THR A 167 -12.54 8.62 -27.85
C THR A 167 -13.26 7.91 -28.98
N SER A 168 -14.04 6.87 -28.68
CA SER A 168 -14.77 6.09 -29.68
C SER A 168 -16.21 5.84 -29.26
N LEU A 169 -17.11 5.86 -30.25
CA LEU A 169 -18.53 5.51 -30.09
C LEU A 169 -18.77 4.00 -30.25
N ASN A 170 -17.94 3.32 -31.04
CA ASN A 170 -18.19 1.94 -31.47
C ASN A 170 -17.22 0.91 -30.86
N THR A 171 -16.15 1.36 -30.20
CA THR A 171 -15.16 0.48 -29.57
C THR A 171 -15.02 0.78 -28.10
N SER A 172 -14.41 -0.16 -27.33
CA SER A 172 -14.11 0.07 -25.93
C SER A 172 -13.26 1.33 -25.76
N ASN A 173 -13.60 2.14 -24.78
CA ASN A 173 -12.84 3.30 -24.34
C ASN A 173 -12.02 3.00 -23.08
N ASP A 174 -11.83 1.72 -22.74
CA ASP A 174 -11.03 1.34 -21.58
C ASP A 174 -9.55 1.59 -21.86
N PRO A 175 -8.76 2.04 -20.88
CA PRO A 175 -7.32 2.20 -21.05
C PRO A 175 -6.64 0.84 -21.21
N LEU A 176 -5.46 0.84 -21.77
CA LEU A 176 -4.60 -0.33 -21.77
C LEU A 176 -4.00 -0.51 -20.37
N TYR A 177 -4.10 -1.72 -19.83
CA TYR A 177 -3.47 -2.09 -18.57
C TYR A 177 -2.14 -2.80 -18.84
N VAL A 178 -1.10 -2.38 -18.14
CA VAL A 178 0.23 -3.00 -18.22
C VAL A 178 0.71 -3.28 -16.80
N ILE A 179 0.90 -4.55 -16.48
CA ILE A 179 1.31 -5.02 -15.16
C ILE A 179 2.74 -5.53 -15.27
N ASP A 180 3.67 -4.91 -14.56
CA ASP A 180 5.12 -5.22 -14.59
C ASP A 180 5.68 -5.35 -16.01
N GLY A 181 5.21 -4.50 -16.92
CA GLY A 181 5.62 -4.49 -18.34
C GLY A 181 4.83 -5.44 -19.26
N ILE A 182 3.91 -6.24 -18.74
CA ILE A 182 3.09 -7.17 -19.50
C ILE A 182 1.71 -6.56 -19.74
N MET A 183 1.26 -6.52 -21.00
CA MET A 183 -0.08 -6.04 -21.35
C MET A 183 -1.13 -7.01 -20.84
N SER A 184 -2.11 -6.50 -20.12
CA SER A 184 -3.24 -7.26 -19.54
C SER A 184 -4.57 -6.75 -20.06
N GLY A 185 -5.57 -7.61 -20.12
CA GLY A 185 -6.97 -7.25 -20.43
C GLY A 185 -7.73 -6.63 -19.27
N GLY A 186 -7.16 -6.61 -18.05
CA GLY A 186 -7.77 -6.10 -16.85
C GLY A 186 -6.77 -5.91 -15.72
N LEU A 187 -7.23 -5.45 -14.57
CA LEU A 187 -6.43 -5.23 -13.35
C LEU A 187 -6.59 -6.39 -12.36
N ASP A 188 -6.29 -7.62 -12.81
CA ASP A 188 -6.35 -8.82 -11.97
C ASP A 188 -5.11 -8.94 -11.05
N VAL A 189 -4.90 -7.90 -10.25
CA VAL A 189 -3.81 -7.85 -9.27
C VAL A 189 -4.40 -7.52 -7.90
N ASN A 190 -3.83 -8.14 -6.87
CA ASN A 190 -4.19 -7.78 -5.52
C ASN A 190 -3.72 -6.35 -5.20
N PRO A 191 -4.61 -5.42 -4.79
CA PRO A 191 -4.22 -4.06 -4.40
C PRO A 191 -3.11 -4.02 -3.34
N ALA A 192 -3.05 -5.02 -2.46
CA ALA A 192 -2.04 -5.11 -1.43
C ALA A 192 -0.62 -5.32 -1.98
N ASP A 193 -0.48 -5.92 -3.16
CA ASP A 193 0.80 -6.21 -3.80
C ASP A 193 1.27 -5.09 -4.72
N ILE A 194 0.50 -4.02 -4.85
CA ILE A 194 0.87 -2.88 -5.70
C ILE A 194 1.86 -1.98 -4.98
N GLN A 195 2.94 -1.62 -5.68
CA GLN A 195 3.91 -0.63 -5.27
C GLN A 195 3.52 0.76 -5.75
N SER A 196 3.17 0.88 -7.05
CA SER A 196 2.75 2.14 -7.66
C SER A 196 1.83 1.90 -8.86
N ILE A 197 1.04 2.91 -9.19
CA ILE A 197 0.24 2.97 -10.40
C ILE A 197 0.55 4.29 -11.09
N GLU A 198 0.98 4.23 -12.35
CA GLU A 198 1.18 5.39 -13.21
C GLU A 198 0.14 5.39 -14.34
N VAL A 199 -0.43 6.56 -14.61
CA VAL A 199 -1.36 6.73 -15.72
C VAL A 199 -0.74 7.64 -16.76
N LEU A 200 -0.41 7.05 -17.92
CA LEU A 200 0.06 7.76 -19.09
C LEU A 200 -1.14 8.30 -19.86
N LYS A 201 -1.19 9.63 -19.98
CA LYS A 201 -2.34 10.31 -20.57
C LYS A 201 -1.98 10.89 -21.95
N ASP A 202 -0.73 11.28 -22.16
CA ASP A 202 -0.30 11.96 -23.36
C ASP A 202 0.07 10.98 -24.46
N ALA A 203 -0.20 11.37 -25.72
CA ALA A 203 0.12 10.56 -26.90
C ALA A 203 1.62 10.25 -27.00
N SER A 204 2.50 11.16 -26.61
CA SER A 204 3.94 10.94 -26.57
C SER A 204 4.34 9.82 -25.61
N ALA A 205 3.76 9.81 -24.40
CA ALA A 205 4.01 8.79 -23.40
C ALA A 205 3.38 7.43 -23.75
N THR A 206 2.25 7.42 -24.48
CA THR A 206 1.56 6.19 -24.88
C THR A 206 2.03 5.63 -26.23
N ALA A 207 2.83 6.36 -26.98
CA ALA A 207 3.28 5.98 -28.34
C ALA A 207 3.96 4.61 -28.42
N ILE A 208 4.70 4.23 -27.37
CA ILE A 208 5.37 2.92 -27.30
C ILE A 208 4.40 1.73 -27.27
N TYR A 209 3.13 1.98 -26.90
CA TYR A 209 2.08 0.95 -26.88
C TYR A 209 1.22 0.94 -28.14
N GLY A 210 1.57 1.80 -29.13
CA GLY A 210 0.89 1.91 -30.40
C GLY A 210 -0.59 2.28 -30.27
N SER A 211 -1.42 1.78 -31.20
CA SER A 211 -2.86 2.07 -31.22
C SER A 211 -3.62 1.61 -29.98
N ARG A 212 -3.12 0.60 -29.26
CA ARG A 212 -3.73 0.13 -28.00
C ARG A 212 -3.63 1.16 -26.88
N GLY A 213 -2.63 2.06 -26.92
CA GLY A 213 -2.46 3.14 -25.96
C GLY A 213 -3.32 4.38 -26.22
N ALA A 214 -4.15 4.41 -27.28
CA ALA A 214 -4.94 5.58 -27.66
C ALA A 214 -5.89 6.10 -26.57
N ASN A 215 -6.45 5.20 -25.77
CA ASN A 215 -7.34 5.52 -24.65
C ASN A 215 -6.60 5.78 -23.33
N GLY A 216 -5.27 5.95 -23.36
CA GLY A 216 -4.40 6.03 -22.20
C GLY A 216 -3.89 4.65 -21.77
N VAL A 217 -2.85 4.67 -20.95
CA VAL A 217 -2.21 3.45 -20.42
C VAL A 217 -2.11 3.56 -18.91
N VAL A 218 -2.52 2.51 -18.22
CA VAL A 218 -2.40 2.37 -16.76
C VAL A 218 -1.29 1.35 -16.50
N LEU A 219 -0.16 1.83 -15.98
CA LEU A 219 0.98 1.01 -15.61
C LEU A 219 0.84 0.64 -14.14
N VAL A 220 0.91 -0.63 -13.84
CA VAL A 220 0.91 -1.14 -12.47
C VAL A 220 2.25 -1.79 -12.20
N THR A 221 2.95 -1.29 -11.20
CA THR A 221 4.18 -1.90 -10.71
C THR A 221 3.87 -2.63 -9.41
N THR A 222 4.19 -3.91 -9.35
CA THR A 222 3.99 -4.72 -8.15
C THR A 222 5.20 -4.62 -7.22
N LYS A 223 4.97 -4.90 -5.94
CA LYS A 223 6.03 -5.00 -4.93
C LYS A 223 6.98 -6.13 -5.29
N LYS A 224 8.26 -5.91 -5.07
CA LYS A 224 9.32 -6.91 -5.28
C LYS A 224 9.95 -7.30 -3.96
N GLY A 225 10.53 -8.48 -3.91
CA GLY A 225 11.33 -8.91 -2.78
C GLY A 225 12.49 -7.94 -2.53
N VAL A 226 12.79 -7.69 -1.27
CA VAL A 226 13.88 -6.81 -0.84
C VAL A 226 15.05 -7.63 -0.31
N GLU A 227 16.25 -7.07 -0.45
CA GLU A 227 17.46 -7.66 0.15
C GLU A 227 17.41 -7.51 1.67
N GLY A 228 17.77 -8.56 2.38
CA GLY A 228 17.85 -8.55 3.83
C GLY A 228 17.28 -9.81 4.48
N LYS A 229 17.12 -9.75 5.79
CA LYS A 229 16.51 -10.82 6.58
C LYS A 229 15.05 -11.04 6.16
N VAL A 230 14.59 -12.26 6.34
CA VAL A 230 13.18 -12.62 6.10
C VAL A 230 12.28 -11.73 6.93
N GLN A 231 11.36 -11.05 6.27
CA GLN A 231 10.29 -10.25 6.87
C GLN A 231 8.96 -10.93 6.63
N ILE A 232 8.22 -11.15 7.69
CA ILE A 232 6.87 -11.71 7.63
C ILE A 232 5.91 -10.60 8.04
N TYR A 233 4.88 -10.38 7.25
CA TYR A 233 3.81 -9.45 7.58
C TYR A 233 2.46 -10.15 7.52
N ALA A 234 1.58 -9.81 8.44
CA ALA A 234 0.20 -10.25 8.46
C ALA A 234 -0.68 -9.03 8.71
N ASP A 235 -1.74 -8.91 7.95
CA ASP A 235 -2.70 -7.81 8.03
C ASP A 235 -4.11 -8.38 8.04
N VAL A 236 -4.95 -7.90 8.96
CA VAL A 236 -6.36 -8.30 9.06
C VAL A 236 -7.20 -7.04 9.14
N ALA A 237 -8.10 -6.87 8.18
CA ALA A 237 -9.04 -5.76 8.17
C ALA A 237 -10.48 -6.26 8.18
N ILE A 238 -11.29 -5.74 9.09
CA ILE A 238 -12.73 -6.01 9.17
C ILE A 238 -13.46 -4.68 8.94
N GLY A 239 -14.35 -4.67 7.96
CA GLY A 239 -15.17 -3.51 7.63
C GLY A 239 -16.64 -3.80 7.77
N VAL A 240 -17.39 -2.83 8.27
CA VAL A 240 -18.85 -2.86 8.36
C VAL A 240 -19.42 -1.76 7.47
N SER A 241 -20.36 -2.12 6.61
CA SER A 241 -20.99 -1.21 5.66
C SER A 241 -22.49 -1.15 5.92
N ASN A 242 -22.99 0.05 6.19
CA ASN A 242 -24.40 0.31 6.38
C ASN A 242 -24.93 1.28 5.32
N ILE A 243 -26.21 1.20 5.02
CA ILE A 243 -26.86 2.10 4.10
C ILE A 243 -27.02 3.45 4.79
N LEU A 244 -26.49 4.50 4.18
CA LEU A 244 -26.55 5.86 4.73
C LEU A 244 -27.95 6.45 4.68
N LYS A 245 -28.70 6.18 3.59
CA LYS A 245 -30.05 6.69 3.39
C LYS A 245 -30.86 5.67 2.61
N LYS A 246 -32.06 5.42 3.09
CA LYS A 246 -33.10 4.65 2.38
C LYS A 246 -34.02 5.60 1.63
N TYR A 247 -34.72 5.08 0.64
CA TYR A 247 -35.80 5.84 0.02
C TYR A 247 -36.94 5.98 1.00
N ASP A 248 -37.56 7.15 1.01
CA ASP A 248 -38.80 7.40 1.74
C ASP A 248 -39.93 6.90 0.89
N LEU A 249 -40.37 5.68 1.12
CA LEU A 249 -41.41 5.00 0.38
C LEU A 249 -42.69 4.97 1.21
N LEU A 250 -43.84 5.05 0.52
CA LEU A 250 -45.13 4.86 1.15
C LEU A 250 -45.20 3.47 1.81
N ASN A 251 -45.68 3.42 3.02
CA ASN A 251 -46.03 2.15 3.65
C ASN A 251 -47.33 1.57 3.04
N ALA A 252 -47.70 0.33 3.41
CA ALA A 252 -48.84 -0.35 2.81
C ALA A 252 -50.14 0.42 2.95
N TYR A 253 -50.39 1.06 4.09
CA TYR A 253 -51.55 1.86 4.36
C TYR A 253 -51.60 3.15 3.52
N GLU A 254 -50.49 3.87 3.49
CA GLU A 254 -50.32 5.08 2.69
C GLU A 254 -50.50 4.80 1.20
N TYR A 255 -49.90 3.69 0.71
CA TYR A 255 -50.02 3.26 -0.67
C TYR A 255 -51.49 2.90 -1.05
N ALA A 256 -52.14 2.12 -0.19
CA ALA A 256 -53.55 1.76 -0.39
C ALA A 256 -54.46 3.01 -0.37
N THR A 257 -54.15 3.98 0.52
CA THR A 257 -54.91 5.26 0.58
C THR A 257 -54.68 6.07 -0.68
N ALA A 258 -53.45 6.17 -1.18
CA ALA A 258 -53.12 6.85 -2.42
C ALA A 258 -53.80 6.19 -3.63
N LEU A 259 -53.83 4.85 -3.72
CA LEU A 259 -54.55 4.15 -4.79
C LEU A 259 -56.06 4.41 -4.75
N LYS A 260 -56.67 4.49 -3.58
CA LYS A 260 -58.07 4.83 -3.41
C LYS A 260 -58.36 6.26 -3.90
N GLU A 261 -57.48 7.20 -3.56
CA GLU A 261 -57.66 8.62 -3.89
C GLU A 261 -57.42 8.92 -5.38
N TYR A 262 -56.33 8.35 -5.95
CA TYR A 262 -55.95 8.68 -7.34
C TYR A 262 -56.55 7.76 -8.40
N ASN A 263 -56.72 6.45 -8.09
CA ASN A 263 -57.17 5.46 -9.05
C ASN A 263 -58.57 4.92 -8.75
N GLY A 264 -59.22 5.36 -7.68
CA GLY A 264 -60.55 4.88 -7.27
C GLY A 264 -60.59 3.41 -6.82
N ILE A 265 -59.44 2.80 -6.56
CA ILE A 265 -59.36 1.42 -6.09
C ILE A 265 -59.74 1.39 -4.61
N SER A 266 -60.78 0.65 -4.26
CA SER A 266 -61.23 0.47 -2.87
C SER A 266 -60.74 -0.87 -2.34
N PHE A 267 -60.29 -0.85 -1.11
CA PHE A 267 -59.95 -2.03 -0.32
C PHE A 267 -61.06 -2.24 0.73
N ALA A 268 -61.24 -3.45 1.18
CA ALA A 268 -62.17 -3.75 2.27
C ALA A 268 -61.69 -3.10 3.59
N ASP A 269 -62.65 -2.75 4.46
CA ASP A 269 -62.32 -2.02 5.69
C ASP A 269 -61.39 -2.84 6.61
N ASP A 270 -61.56 -4.15 6.69
CA ASP A 270 -60.67 -5.06 7.42
C ASP A 270 -59.24 -5.13 6.83
N GLU A 271 -59.10 -5.01 5.52
CA GLU A 271 -57.81 -4.91 4.85
C GLU A 271 -57.10 -3.59 5.15
N MET A 272 -57.86 -2.47 5.07
CA MET A 272 -57.31 -1.16 5.40
C MET A 272 -56.86 -1.10 6.87
N GLU A 273 -57.62 -1.70 7.79
CA GLU A 273 -57.24 -1.81 9.19
C GLU A 273 -55.99 -2.69 9.37
N ALA A 274 -55.89 -3.79 8.62
CA ALA A 274 -54.72 -4.66 8.62
C ALA A 274 -53.44 -3.96 8.06
N TYR A 275 -53.54 -3.11 7.06
CA TYR A 275 -52.45 -2.27 6.58
C TYR A 275 -52.08 -1.20 7.60
N LYS A 276 -53.05 -0.57 8.26
CA LYS A 276 -52.84 0.48 9.26
C LYS A 276 -52.14 -0.03 10.51
N ASN A 277 -52.51 -1.21 11.00
CA ASN A 277 -51.87 -1.83 12.19
C ASN A 277 -50.61 -2.63 11.88
N GLY A 278 -50.21 -2.71 10.60
CA GLY A 278 -48.98 -3.40 10.19
C GLY A 278 -49.07 -4.93 10.14
N SER A 279 -50.26 -5.52 10.30
CA SER A 279 -50.44 -6.99 10.21
C SER A 279 -50.39 -7.48 8.75
N LYS A 280 -50.68 -6.61 7.78
CA LYS A 280 -50.48 -6.82 6.34
C LYS A 280 -49.54 -5.76 5.78
N GLY A 281 -48.84 -6.12 4.72
CA GLY A 281 -47.87 -5.25 4.06
C GLY A 281 -46.43 -5.69 4.38
N ILE A 282 -45.57 -5.55 3.39
CA ILE A 282 -44.16 -5.93 3.49
C ILE A 282 -43.33 -4.70 3.19
N ASP A 283 -42.48 -4.34 4.10
CA ASP A 283 -41.38 -3.38 3.83
C ASP A 283 -40.29 -4.08 3.05
N TRP A 284 -40.42 -4.08 1.74
CA TRP A 284 -39.48 -4.70 0.81
C TRP A 284 -38.09 -4.10 0.93
N GLN A 285 -37.98 -2.81 1.20
CA GLN A 285 -36.69 -2.14 1.33
C GLN A 285 -35.93 -2.67 2.55
N ASN A 286 -36.57 -2.78 3.70
CA ASN A 286 -35.96 -3.35 4.89
C ASN A 286 -35.71 -4.85 4.75
N LEU A 287 -36.57 -5.58 4.07
CA LEU A 287 -36.39 -7.01 3.84
C LEU A 287 -35.17 -7.33 2.95
N MET A 288 -34.94 -6.48 1.95
CA MET A 288 -33.87 -6.67 0.96
C MET A 288 -32.51 -6.17 1.42
N LEU A 289 -32.45 -5.38 2.49
CA LEU A 289 -31.26 -4.68 2.94
C LEU A 289 -30.71 -5.27 4.24
N GLN A 290 -29.41 -5.37 4.30
CA GLN A 290 -28.69 -5.88 5.47
C GLN A 290 -27.41 -5.09 5.71
N THR A 291 -26.79 -5.24 6.86
CA THR A 291 -25.44 -4.76 7.11
C THR A 291 -24.43 -5.61 6.33
N GLY A 292 -23.64 -4.96 5.49
CA GLY A 292 -22.55 -5.60 4.76
C GLY A 292 -21.31 -5.77 5.64
N ILE A 293 -20.65 -6.92 5.54
CA ILE A 293 -19.41 -7.21 6.27
C ILE A 293 -18.33 -7.52 5.25
N SER A 294 -17.15 -6.92 5.43
CA SER A 294 -15.95 -7.25 4.66
C SER A 294 -14.86 -7.74 5.59
N GLN A 295 -14.18 -8.80 5.20
CA GLN A 295 -13.05 -9.41 5.91
C GLN A 295 -11.91 -9.58 4.92
N ASP A 296 -10.77 -8.96 5.19
CA ASP A 296 -9.58 -8.98 4.34
C ASP A 296 -8.41 -9.53 5.16
N TYR A 297 -7.89 -10.67 4.76
CA TYR A 297 -6.78 -11.37 5.40
C TYR A 297 -5.60 -11.38 4.45
N LYS A 298 -4.47 -10.82 4.87
CA LYS A 298 -3.25 -10.75 4.07
C LYS A 298 -2.10 -11.37 4.84
N LEU A 299 -1.33 -12.17 4.18
CA LEU A 299 -0.09 -12.74 4.70
C LEU A 299 0.99 -12.59 3.63
N GLY A 300 2.19 -12.24 4.04
CA GLY A 300 3.29 -12.18 3.10
C GLY A 300 4.64 -12.41 3.75
N ILE A 301 5.55 -12.93 2.94
CA ILE A 301 6.93 -13.20 3.30
C ILE A 301 7.82 -12.59 2.23
N SER A 302 8.76 -11.75 2.64
CA SER A 302 9.73 -11.10 1.76
C SER A 302 11.14 -11.26 2.32
N GLY A 303 12.12 -11.38 1.45
CA GLY A 303 13.52 -11.45 1.83
C GLY A 303 14.42 -11.74 0.65
N GLY A 304 15.69 -11.91 0.91
CA GLY A 304 16.63 -12.30 -0.13
C GLY A 304 18.05 -11.84 0.08
N THR A 305 18.88 -12.17 -0.89
CA THR A 305 20.27 -11.74 -1.01
C THR A 305 20.41 -10.78 -2.19
N ALA A 306 21.60 -10.22 -2.39
CA ALA A 306 21.88 -9.38 -3.55
C ALA A 306 21.57 -10.07 -4.90
N LYS A 307 21.69 -11.40 -4.96
CA LYS A 307 21.44 -12.19 -6.17
C LYS A 307 20.01 -12.70 -6.31
N ASN A 308 19.39 -13.09 -5.19
CA ASN A 308 18.07 -13.71 -5.19
C ASN A 308 17.16 -13.00 -4.20
N LYS A 309 16.08 -12.41 -4.69
CA LYS A 309 15.06 -11.73 -3.90
C LYS A 309 13.72 -12.40 -4.13
N TYR A 310 12.93 -12.55 -3.08
CA TYR A 310 11.61 -13.18 -3.17
C TYR A 310 10.57 -12.40 -2.37
N LEU A 311 9.36 -12.41 -2.89
CA LEU A 311 8.14 -11.97 -2.24
C LEU A 311 7.08 -13.04 -2.52
N ILE A 312 6.47 -13.55 -1.46
CA ILE A 312 5.34 -14.47 -1.54
C ILE A 312 4.22 -13.82 -0.73
N SER A 313 3.07 -13.63 -1.35
CA SER A 313 1.89 -13.05 -0.70
C SER A 313 0.66 -13.92 -0.92
N ALA A 314 -0.24 -13.92 0.05
CA ALA A 314 -1.55 -14.51 -0.02
C ALA A 314 -2.58 -13.52 0.54
N ASN A 315 -3.70 -13.41 -0.13
CA ASN A 315 -4.81 -12.55 0.31
C ASN A 315 -6.13 -13.28 0.14
N VAL A 316 -6.98 -13.20 1.16
CA VAL A 316 -8.36 -13.69 1.11
C VAL A 316 -9.28 -12.56 1.49
N LEU A 317 -10.13 -12.15 0.56
CA LEU A 317 -11.14 -11.12 0.75
C LEU A 317 -12.53 -11.75 0.68
N ASN A 318 -13.29 -11.67 1.77
CA ASN A 318 -14.69 -12.07 1.85
C ASN A 318 -15.55 -10.82 2.06
N MET A 319 -16.58 -10.66 1.25
CA MET A 319 -17.50 -9.54 1.35
C MET A 319 -18.94 -10.00 1.25
N THR A 320 -19.75 -9.54 2.19
CA THR A 320 -21.22 -9.62 2.11
C THR A 320 -21.74 -8.24 1.71
N ALA A 321 -22.60 -8.19 0.70
CA ALA A 321 -23.20 -6.93 0.26
C ALA A 321 -24.23 -6.41 1.27
N MET A 322 -24.63 -5.15 1.08
CA MET A 322 -25.77 -4.57 1.80
C MET A 322 -27.13 -5.07 1.29
N THR A 323 -27.15 -5.79 0.17
CA THR A 323 -28.32 -6.53 -0.33
C THR A 323 -28.20 -7.99 0.09
N ILE A 324 -29.34 -8.60 0.48
CA ILE A 324 -29.37 -10.01 0.83
C ILE A 324 -28.85 -10.88 -0.34
N THR A 325 -28.36 -12.08 -0.03
CA THR A 325 -27.88 -13.11 -0.97
C THR A 325 -26.65 -12.76 -1.81
N THR A 326 -26.16 -11.53 -1.78
CA THR A 326 -24.99 -11.12 -2.56
C THR A 326 -23.72 -11.24 -1.73
N LYS A 327 -22.81 -12.09 -2.20
CA LYS A 327 -21.48 -12.31 -1.60
C LYS A 327 -20.40 -12.25 -2.66
N TYR A 328 -19.20 -11.84 -2.27
CA TYR A 328 -18.03 -11.82 -3.12
C TYR A 328 -16.84 -12.39 -2.36
N GLN A 329 -16.08 -13.25 -3.02
CA GLN A 329 -14.85 -13.84 -2.47
C GLN A 329 -13.75 -13.72 -3.52
N ARG A 330 -12.54 -13.43 -3.05
CA ARG A 330 -11.31 -13.43 -3.85
C ARG A 330 -10.20 -14.03 -2.99
N ALA A 331 -9.44 -14.94 -3.56
CA ALA A 331 -8.24 -15.53 -2.97
C ALA A 331 -7.06 -15.42 -3.93
#